data_6f4026357a0cfb528883377e32330d13
#
_entry.id   6f4026357a0cfb528883377e32330d13
#
_cell.length_a   1.000
_cell.length_b   1.000
_cell.length_c   1.000
_cell.angle_alpha   90.00
_cell.angle_beta   90.00
_cell.angle_gamma   90.00
#
_symmetry.space_group_name_H-M   'P 1'
#
loop_
_entity.id
_entity.type
_entity.pdbx_description
1 polymer ?
#
loop_
_entity_poly.entity_id
_entity_poly.type
_entity_poly.pdbx_seq_one_letter_code
_entity_poly.pdbx_strand_id
1 'polypeptide(L)'
;MSRGLGDVYKRQQRTGSWLSIITLIAYILTKVSVTAYTGGIFLEFLLGLPFWYGAIGLIVLTGIFTVLGGMKGVMTLSAIQTPILIIGSFLVLFLGLAALGGGSISTGWTEMMEHARSAMNVGADGHAYGANHMFHWTESDPMYQDYPGFWVFIGASIIGFWYWCTDQHIVQRVLGQRKGEANDVVMKRARRGSIAAGYFKILPVF
;
A
#
# COMPACT_ATOMS: atom_id res chain seq x y z
N MET A 1 -39.78 14.10 -19.31
CA MET A 1 -38.99 13.39 -18.24
C MET A 1 -37.47 13.68 -18.30
N SER A 2 -36.96 14.48 -19.21
CA SER A 2 -35.51 14.73 -19.41
C SER A 2 -34.93 15.97 -18.72
N ARG A 3 -35.75 16.89 -18.22
CA ARG A 3 -35.29 18.14 -17.60
C ARG A 3 -34.63 17.94 -16.22
N GLY A 4 -35.08 17.00 -15.41
CA GLY A 4 -34.53 16.74 -14.09
C GLY A 4 -33.14 16.09 -14.11
N LEU A 5 -32.86 15.18 -15.05
CA LEU A 5 -31.57 14.53 -15.23
C LEU A 5 -30.47 15.49 -15.68
N GLY A 6 -30.79 16.47 -16.53
CA GLY A 6 -29.85 17.48 -16.97
C GLY A 6 -29.38 18.43 -15.86
N ASP A 7 -30.23 18.77 -14.93
CA ASP A 7 -29.89 19.64 -13.79
C ASP A 7 -29.08 18.90 -12.72
N VAL A 8 -29.37 17.62 -12.50
CA VAL A 8 -28.57 16.75 -11.63
C VAL A 8 -27.18 16.57 -12.21
N TYR A 9 -27.06 16.34 -13.52
CA TYR A 9 -25.78 16.18 -14.19
C TYR A 9 -24.93 17.47 -14.17
N LYS A 10 -25.53 18.65 -14.36
CA LYS A 10 -24.83 19.94 -14.24
C LYS A 10 -24.32 20.20 -12.83
N ARG A 11 -25.10 19.87 -11.80
CA ARG A 11 -24.67 20.01 -10.39
C ARG A 11 -23.57 19.02 -10.05
N GLN A 12 -23.61 17.80 -10.56
CA GLN A 12 -22.55 16.80 -10.40
C GLN A 12 -21.23 17.26 -11.01
N GLN A 13 -21.23 17.98 -12.14
CA GLN A 13 -20.04 18.47 -12.78
C GLN A 13 -19.27 19.49 -11.90
N ARG A 14 -19.97 20.42 -11.25
CA ARG A 14 -19.35 21.36 -10.30
C ARG A 14 -18.82 20.66 -9.07
N THR A 15 -19.61 19.77 -8.48
CA THR A 15 -19.21 18.97 -7.32
C THR A 15 -18.00 18.10 -7.65
N GLY A 16 -18.00 17.47 -8.82
CA GLY A 16 -16.86 16.67 -9.30
C GLY A 16 -15.59 17.49 -9.47
N SER A 17 -15.67 18.71 -10.02
CA SER A 17 -14.52 19.60 -10.16
C SER A 17 -13.96 20.02 -8.80
N TRP A 18 -14.80 20.38 -7.85
CA TRP A 18 -14.38 20.72 -6.48
C TRP A 18 -13.73 19.53 -5.78
N LEU A 19 -14.35 18.37 -5.88
CA LEU A 19 -13.80 17.14 -5.30
C LEU A 19 -12.44 16.79 -5.90
N SER A 20 -12.28 16.95 -7.21
CA SER A 20 -11.01 16.69 -7.90
C SER A 20 -9.92 17.64 -7.43
N ILE A 21 -10.22 18.93 -7.25
CA ILE A 21 -9.26 19.91 -6.76
C ILE A 21 -8.84 19.59 -5.31
N ILE A 22 -9.81 19.33 -4.43
CA ILE A 22 -9.53 18.99 -3.03
C ILE A 22 -8.71 17.70 -2.94
N THR A 23 -9.09 16.67 -3.70
CA THR A 23 -8.38 15.39 -3.74
C THR A 23 -6.95 15.56 -4.26
N LEU A 24 -6.74 16.38 -5.29
CA LEU A 24 -5.41 16.66 -5.84
C LEU A 24 -4.53 17.34 -4.79
N ILE A 25 -5.03 18.39 -4.12
CA ILE A 25 -4.31 19.09 -3.06
C ILE A 25 -3.99 18.12 -1.91
N ALA A 26 -4.97 17.33 -1.47
CA ALA A 26 -4.78 16.35 -0.42
C ALA A 26 -3.71 15.30 -0.81
N TYR A 27 -3.70 14.82 -2.04
CA TYR A 27 -2.70 13.87 -2.52
C TYR A 27 -1.29 14.46 -2.58
N ILE A 28 -1.16 15.72 -3.01
CA ILE A 28 0.13 16.42 -3.02
C ILE A 28 0.64 16.58 -1.59
N LEU A 29 -0.18 17.10 -0.71
CA LEU A 29 0.22 17.38 0.68
C LEU A 29 0.45 16.12 1.52
N THR A 30 -0.26 15.04 1.27
CA THR A 30 -0.13 13.81 2.04
C THR A 30 0.76 12.77 1.37
N LYS A 31 0.34 12.21 0.22
CA LYS A 31 1.04 11.10 -0.42
C LYS A 31 2.43 11.49 -0.92
N VAL A 32 2.57 12.64 -1.57
CA VAL A 32 3.88 13.07 -2.10
C VAL A 32 4.83 13.41 -0.95
N SER A 33 4.35 14.15 0.04
CA SER A 33 5.19 14.54 1.20
C SER A 33 5.65 13.34 2.01
N VAL A 34 4.75 12.41 2.33
CA VAL A 34 5.11 11.19 3.07
C VAL A 34 6.09 10.33 2.28
N THR A 35 5.87 10.16 0.97
CA THR A 35 6.78 9.37 0.12
C THR A 35 8.16 10.03 0.01
N ALA A 36 8.22 11.35 -0.16
CA ALA A 36 9.47 12.09 -0.23
C ALA A 36 10.22 12.05 1.11
N TYR A 37 9.52 12.19 2.23
CA TYR A 37 10.07 12.11 3.57
C TYR A 37 10.66 10.72 3.83
N THR A 38 9.89 9.67 3.62
CA THR A 38 10.35 8.28 3.82
C THR A 38 11.51 7.94 2.89
N GLY A 39 11.43 8.35 1.62
CA GLY A 39 12.51 8.14 0.66
C GLY A 39 13.77 8.92 1.00
N GLY A 40 13.65 10.14 1.53
CA GLY A 40 14.78 10.94 2.02
C GLY A 40 15.51 10.27 3.17
N ILE A 41 14.78 9.81 4.19
CA ILE A 41 15.36 9.05 5.32
C ILE A 41 16.04 7.76 4.83
N PHE A 42 15.40 7.04 3.92
CA PHE A 42 15.96 5.80 3.37
C PHE A 42 17.28 6.05 2.64
N LEU A 43 17.37 7.11 1.82
CA LEU A 43 18.60 7.48 1.11
C LEU A 43 19.68 7.99 2.06
N GLU A 44 19.32 8.70 3.11
CA GLU A 44 20.25 9.12 4.16
C GLU A 44 20.87 7.91 4.86
N PHE A 45 20.03 6.94 5.26
CA PHE A 45 20.48 5.72 5.93
C PHE A 45 21.32 4.81 5.02
N LEU A 46 20.92 4.64 3.76
CA LEU A 46 21.55 3.70 2.84
C LEU A 46 22.82 4.26 2.17
N LEU A 47 22.77 5.52 1.73
CA LEU A 47 23.82 6.15 0.94
C LEU A 47 24.61 7.23 1.72
N GLY A 48 24.20 7.55 2.94
CA GLY A 48 24.82 8.62 3.73
C GLY A 48 24.56 10.03 3.16
N LEU A 49 23.58 10.18 2.28
CA LEU A 49 23.22 11.48 1.70
C LEU A 49 22.43 12.31 2.71
N PRO A 50 22.72 13.61 2.88
CA PRO A 50 21.87 14.45 3.72
C PRO A 50 20.42 14.40 3.27
N PHE A 51 19.50 14.29 4.22
CA PHE A 51 18.05 14.13 4.01
C PHE A 51 17.47 14.99 2.88
N TRP A 52 17.77 16.30 2.90
CA TRP A 52 17.24 17.25 1.93
C TRP A 52 17.65 16.98 0.49
N TYR A 53 18.90 16.58 0.27
CA TYR A 53 19.38 16.22 -1.07
C TYR A 53 18.70 14.95 -1.58
N GLY A 54 18.54 13.97 -0.71
CA GLY A 54 17.83 12.74 -1.03
C GLY A 54 16.37 12.99 -1.38
N ALA A 55 15.64 13.72 -0.54
CA ALA A 55 14.22 14.01 -0.73
C ALA A 55 13.95 14.85 -1.99
N ILE A 56 14.70 15.94 -2.19
CA ILE A 56 14.55 16.82 -3.37
C ILE A 56 14.95 16.06 -4.63
N GLY A 57 16.07 15.34 -4.61
CA GLY A 57 16.54 14.55 -5.74
C GLY A 57 15.50 13.51 -6.17
N LEU A 58 14.87 12.83 -5.22
CA LEU A 58 13.83 11.85 -5.48
C LEU A 58 12.58 12.49 -6.11
N ILE A 59 12.13 13.64 -5.61
CA ILE A 59 11.00 14.38 -6.17
C ILE A 59 11.30 14.81 -7.61
N VAL A 60 12.46 15.41 -7.84
CA VAL A 60 12.86 15.91 -9.17
C VAL A 60 12.98 14.75 -10.16
N LEU A 61 13.69 13.68 -9.79
CA LEU A 61 13.86 12.52 -10.65
C LEU A 61 12.53 11.85 -11.00
N THR A 62 11.67 11.67 -10.00
CA THR A 62 10.33 11.11 -10.19
C THR A 62 9.46 12.02 -11.05
N GLY A 63 9.55 13.34 -10.85
CA GLY A 63 8.85 14.34 -11.65
C GLY A 63 9.25 14.29 -13.11
N ILE A 64 10.55 14.33 -13.41
CA ILE A 64 11.09 14.20 -14.77
C ILE A 64 10.61 12.91 -15.42
N PHE A 65 10.78 11.79 -14.73
CA PHE A 65 10.35 10.48 -15.24
C PHE A 65 8.84 10.44 -15.54
N THR A 66 8.03 10.99 -14.65
CA THR A 66 6.56 11.00 -14.79
C THR A 66 6.11 11.90 -15.95
N VAL A 67 6.74 13.06 -16.11
CA VAL A 67 6.43 14.00 -17.20
C VAL A 67 6.81 13.41 -18.55
N LEU A 68 8.00 12.83 -18.67
CA LEU A 68 8.49 12.23 -19.92
C LEU A 68 7.80 10.90 -20.26
N GLY A 69 7.58 10.05 -19.27
CA GLY A 69 7.02 8.72 -19.46
C GLY A 69 5.49 8.67 -19.49
N GLY A 70 4.83 9.64 -18.91
CA GLY A 70 3.39 9.68 -18.76
C GLY A 70 2.83 8.41 -18.09
N MET A 71 1.54 8.15 -18.28
CA MET A 71 0.86 6.96 -17.72
C MET A 71 1.50 5.63 -18.17
N LYS A 72 1.93 5.56 -19.44
CA LYS A 72 2.56 4.35 -19.99
C LYS A 72 3.91 4.08 -19.32
N GLY A 73 4.73 5.10 -19.13
CA GLY A 73 6.00 4.98 -18.43
C GLY A 73 5.82 4.50 -16.99
N VAL A 74 4.90 5.09 -16.25
CA VAL A 74 4.58 4.70 -14.87
C VAL A 74 4.10 3.26 -14.78
N MET A 75 3.22 2.81 -15.69
CA MET A 75 2.75 1.42 -15.70
C MET A 75 3.87 0.42 -16.04
N THR A 76 4.73 0.75 -17.01
CA THR A 76 5.87 -0.11 -17.38
C THR A 76 6.86 -0.23 -16.23
N LEU A 77 7.20 0.88 -15.57
CA LEU A 77 8.09 0.86 -14.42
C LEU A 77 7.50 0.04 -13.26
N SER A 78 6.22 0.22 -12.96
CA SER A 78 5.54 -0.57 -11.92
C SER A 78 5.56 -2.07 -12.23
N ALA A 79 5.42 -2.46 -13.50
CA ALA A 79 5.50 -3.85 -13.92
C ALA A 79 6.91 -4.46 -13.71
N ILE A 80 7.96 -3.66 -13.81
CA ILE A 80 9.34 -4.09 -13.54
C ILE A 80 9.62 -4.11 -12.03
N GLN A 81 9.13 -3.10 -11.31
CA GLN A 81 9.35 -2.98 -9.86
C GLN A 81 8.67 -4.09 -9.06
N THR A 82 7.50 -4.57 -9.49
CA THR A 82 6.73 -5.58 -8.75
C THR A 82 7.50 -6.90 -8.57
N PRO A 83 8.09 -7.53 -9.61
CA PRO A 83 8.93 -8.71 -9.42
C PRO A 83 10.14 -8.46 -8.52
N ILE A 84 10.80 -7.30 -8.68
CA ILE A 84 11.95 -6.92 -7.84
C ILE A 84 11.54 -6.84 -6.37
N LEU A 85 10.38 -6.23 -6.07
CA LEU A 85 9.86 -6.13 -4.72
C LEU A 85 9.57 -7.50 -4.13
N ILE A 86 8.93 -8.40 -4.88
CA ILE A 86 8.62 -9.76 -4.43
C ILE A 86 9.91 -10.54 -4.14
N ILE A 87 10.85 -10.54 -5.08
CA ILE A 87 12.15 -11.21 -4.90
C ILE A 87 12.90 -10.61 -3.71
N GLY A 88 12.94 -9.29 -3.60
CA GLY A 88 13.56 -8.58 -2.48
C GLY A 88 12.95 -8.95 -1.14
N SER A 89 11.63 -9.06 -1.04
CA SER A 89 10.94 -9.48 0.18
C SER A 89 11.33 -10.89 0.62
N PHE A 90 11.40 -11.83 -0.31
CA PHE A 90 11.88 -13.18 0.00
C PHE A 90 13.35 -13.20 0.39
N LEU A 91 14.21 -12.42 -0.28
CA LEU A 91 15.62 -12.31 0.08
C LEU A 91 15.78 -11.75 1.51
N VAL A 92 15.07 -10.69 1.84
CA VAL A 92 15.11 -10.10 3.20
C VAL A 92 14.63 -11.12 4.24
N LEU A 93 13.55 -11.86 3.96
CA LEU A 93 13.07 -12.89 4.85
C LEU A 93 14.12 -13.98 5.10
N PHE A 94 14.66 -14.57 4.04
CA PHE A 94 15.63 -15.67 4.17
C PHE A 94 16.96 -15.22 4.74
N LEU A 95 17.47 -14.06 4.34
CA LEU A 95 18.71 -13.50 4.89
C LEU A 95 18.53 -13.09 6.35
N GLY A 96 17.38 -12.51 6.71
CA GLY A 96 17.05 -12.17 8.09
C GLY A 96 16.98 -13.40 8.98
N LEU A 97 16.31 -14.47 8.55
CA LEU A 97 16.27 -15.74 9.29
C LEU A 97 17.66 -16.37 9.39
N ALA A 98 18.44 -16.36 8.32
CA ALA A 98 19.82 -16.88 8.36
C ALA A 98 20.70 -16.08 9.31
N ALA A 99 20.56 -14.76 9.35
CA ALA A 99 21.30 -13.89 10.25
C ALA A 99 20.95 -14.17 11.73
N LEU A 100 19.65 -14.33 12.04
CA LEU A 100 19.20 -14.70 13.38
C LEU A 100 19.67 -16.09 13.81
N GLY A 101 19.66 -17.06 12.87
CA GLY A 101 20.02 -18.46 13.16
C GLY A 101 21.51 -18.78 13.00
N GLY A 102 22.40 -17.80 12.95
CA GLY A 102 23.85 -18.04 12.80
C GLY A 102 24.22 -18.73 11.47
N GLY A 103 23.48 -18.48 10.40
CA GLY A 103 23.65 -19.08 9.08
C GLY A 103 22.61 -20.14 8.70
N SER A 104 21.76 -20.57 9.63
CA SER A 104 20.70 -21.56 9.40
C SER A 104 19.31 -20.93 9.41
N ILE A 105 18.54 -21.12 8.34
CA ILE A 105 17.17 -20.59 8.23
C ILE A 105 16.23 -21.27 9.24
N SER A 106 16.39 -22.59 9.44
CA SER A 106 15.55 -23.33 10.39
C SER A 106 15.79 -22.90 11.84
N THR A 107 17.04 -22.69 12.24
CA THR A 107 17.40 -22.18 13.55
C THR A 107 16.88 -20.76 13.72
N GLY A 108 17.04 -19.90 12.70
CA GLY A 108 16.52 -18.53 12.74
C GLY A 108 15.01 -18.47 12.87
N TRP A 109 14.27 -19.37 12.24
CA TRP A 109 12.83 -19.49 12.43
C TRP A 109 12.46 -19.85 13.87
N THR A 110 13.17 -20.81 14.45
CA THR A 110 12.95 -21.23 15.84
C THR A 110 13.23 -20.11 16.83
N GLU A 111 14.35 -19.43 16.66
CA GLU A 111 14.76 -18.24 17.44
C GLU A 111 13.73 -17.11 17.36
N MET A 112 13.30 -16.78 16.13
CA MET A 112 12.26 -15.78 15.90
C MET A 112 10.97 -16.13 16.62
N MET A 113 10.51 -17.39 16.55
CA MET A 113 9.30 -17.86 17.19
C MET A 113 9.42 -17.89 18.71
N GLU A 114 10.59 -18.18 19.24
CA GLU A 114 10.86 -18.15 20.68
C GLU A 114 10.86 -16.72 21.22
N HIS A 115 11.52 -15.79 20.53
CA HIS A 115 11.45 -14.36 20.83
C HIS A 115 10.01 -13.82 20.75
N ALA A 116 9.25 -14.21 19.73
CA ALA A 116 7.84 -13.82 19.61
C ALA A 116 6.96 -14.37 20.74
N ARG A 117 7.27 -15.54 21.27
CA ARG A 117 6.56 -16.12 22.42
C ARG A 117 6.97 -15.48 23.75
N SER A 118 8.24 -15.11 23.90
CA SER A 118 8.75 -14.46 25.12
C SER A 118 8.34 -12.99 25.23
N ALA A 119 8.08 -12.31 24.09
CA ALA A 119 7.59 -10.94 24.05
C ALA A 119 6.08 -10.92 24.38
N MET A 120 5.76 -10.93 25.67
CA MET A 120 4.40 -10.91 26.16
C MET A 120 4.03 -9.54 26.73
N ASN A 121 2.85 -9.03 26.34
CA ASN A 121 2.21 -7.89 26.97
C ASN A 121 1.14 -8.40 27.93
N VAL A 122 1.14 -7.91 29.16
CA VAL A 122 0.14 -8.30 30.16
C VAL A 122 -1.02 -7.32 30.11
N GLY A 123 -2.22 -7.82 29.85
CA GLY A 123 -3.45 -7.05 29.85
C GLY A 123 -3.93 -6.66 31.23
N ALA A 124 -4.95 -5.81 31.30
CA ALA A 124 -5.59 -5.38 32.54
C ALA A 124 -6.25 -6.55 33.33
N ASP A 125 -6.56 -7.65 32.65
CA ASP A 125 -7.09 -8.90 33.22
C ASP A 125 -6.02 -9.84 33.79
N GLY A 126 -4.74 -9.44 33.70
CA GLY A 126 -3.61 -10.28 34.08
C GLY A 126 -3.26 -11.39 33.08
N HIS A 127 -3.94 -11.45 31.94
CA HIS A 127 -3.61 -12.39 30.87
C HIS A 127 -2.38 -11.92 30.11
N ALA A 128 -1.50 -12.85 29.75
CA ALA A 128 -0.32 -12.57 28.95
C ALA A 128 -0.64 -12.78 27.44
N TYR A 129 -0.51 -11.72 26.65
CA TYR A 129 -0.71 -11.73 25.23
C TYR A 129 0.64 -11.79 24.51
N GLY A 130 0.90 -12.88 23.79
CA GLY A 130 2.14 -13.03 23.03
C GLY A 130 2.13 -12.23 21.70
N ALA A 131 3.30 -12.00 21.13
CA ALA A 131 3.44 -11.29 19.84
C ALA A 131 2.69 -11.95 18.67
N ASN A 132 2.32 -13.22 18.79
CA ASN A 132 1.50 -13.95 17.80
C ASN A 132 -0.01 -13.75 18.00
N HIS A 133 -0.42 -12.98 19.02
CA HIS A 133 -1.81 -12.66 19.24
C HIS A 133 -2.27 -11.58 18.26
N MET A 134 -2.87 -12.01 17.15
CA MET A 134 -3.23 -11.14 16.03
C MET A 134 -4.63 -10.52 16.15
N PHE A 135 -5.46 -11.03 17.06
CA PHE A 135 -6.86 -10.63 17.22
C PHE A 135 -7.10 -10.08 18.61
N HIS A 136 -7.34 -8.79 18.71
CA HIS A 136 -7.56 -8.06 19.95
C HIS A 136 -9.07 -7.90 20.18
N TRP A 137 -9.72 -8.94 20.71
CA TRP A 137 -11.19 -9.02 20.83
C TRP A 137 -11.76 -8.36 22.08
N THR A 138 -10.98 -8.25 23.14
CA THR A 138 -11.44 -7.82 24.45
C THR A 138 -10.78 -6.51 24.87
N GLU A 139 -11.52 -5.67 25.60
CA GLU A 139 -11.02 -4.38 26.10
C GLU A 139 -9.87 -4.53 27.10
N SER A 140 -9.69 -5.71 27.68
CA SER A 140 -8.56 -6.05 28.55
C SER A 140 -7.24 -6.23 27.81
N ASP A 141 -7.28 -6.42 26.50
CA ASP A 141 -6.09 -6.54 25.66
C ASP A 141 -5.37 -5.19 25.53
N PRO A 142 -4.06 -5.10 25.78
CA PRO A 142 -3.29 -3.86 25.69
C PRO A 142 -3.37 -3.16 24.32
N MET A 143 -3.58 -3.93 23.26
CA MET A 143 -3.62 -3.40 21.88
C MET A 143 -5.05 -3.12 21.39
N TYR A 144 -6.08 -3.33 22.23
CA TYR A 144 -7.48 -3.15 21.84
C TYR A 144 -7.80 -1.71 21.42
N GLN A 145 -7.15 -0.71 22.03
CA GLN A 145 -7.38 0.70 21.67
C GLN A 145 -6.91 1.03 20.26
N ASP A 146 -5.82 0.39 19.82
CA ASP A 146 -5.26 0.58 18.47
C ASP A 146 -5.96 -0.32 17.44
N TYR A 147 -6.38 -1.52 17.87
CA TYR A 147 -7.00 -2.53 17.02
C TYR A 147 -8.28 -3.10 17.67
N PRO A 148 -9.39 -2.33 17.67
CA PRO A 148 -10.60 -2.67 18.40
C PRO A 148 -11.37 -3.85 17.78
N GLY A 149 -10.87 -5.06 17.91
CA GLY A 149 -11.52 -6.33 17.59
C GLY A 149 -12.25 -6.35 16.24
N PHE A 150 -13.53 -6.64 16.28
CA PHE A 150 -14.36 -6.74 15.06
C PHE A 150 -14.46 -5.44 14.26
N TRP A 151 -14.37 -4.29 14.90
CA TRP A 151 -14.45 -2.99 14.23
C TRP A 151 -13.29 -2.73 13.27
N VAL A 152 -12.14 -3.36 13.50
CA VAL A 152 -11.00 -3.31 12.55
C VAL A 152 -11.38 -3.89 11.20
N PHE A 153 -12.11 -5.00 11.17
CA PHE A 153 -12.56 -5.62 9.91
C PHE A 153 -13.54 -4.74 9.17
N ILE A 154 -14.47 -4.08 9.87
CA ILE A 154 -15.40 -3.14 9.25
C ILE A 154 -14.65 -1.92 8.70
N GLY A 155 -13.79 -1.30 9.51
CA GLY A 155 -12.98 -0.15 9.10
C GLY A 155 -12.05 -0.49 7.93
N ALA A 156 -11.34 -1.61 8.01
CA ALA A 156 -10.47 -2.08 6.93
C ALA A 156 -11.24 -2.37 5.64
N SER A 157 -12.47 -2.92 5.75
CA SER A 157 -13.32 -3.15 4.59
C SER A 157 -13.73 -1.85 3.91
N ILE A 158 -14.12 -0.81 4.66
CA ILE A 158 -14.48 0.50 4.11
C ILE A 158 -13.29 1.12 3.39
N ILE A 159 -12.10 1.12 4.01
CA ILE A 159 -10.86 1.61 3.41
C ILE A 159 -10.48 0.79 2.18
N GLY A 160 -10.67 -0.54 2.24
CA GLY A 160 -10.43 -1.45 1.12
C GLY A 160 -11.31 -1.15 -0.07
N PHE A 161 -12.61 -0.95 0.13
CA PHE A 161 -13.54 -0.56 -0.93
C PHE A 161 -13.16 0.79 -1.55
N TRP A 162 -12.84 1.78 -0.72
CA TRP A 162 -12.38 3.07 -1.23
C TRP A 162 -11.12 2.90 -2.07
N TYR A 163 -10.12 2.22 -1.56
CA TYR A 163 -8.83 2.07 -2.24
C TYR A 163 -8.93 1.32 -3.56
N TRP A 164 -9.66 0.19 -3.60
CA TRP A 164 -9.73 -0.65 -4.79
C TRP A 164 -10.75 -0.20 -5.82
N CYS A 165 -11.82 0.46 -5.41
CA CYS A 165 -12.95 0.79 -6.27
C CYS A 165 -13.03 2.26 -6.68
N THR A 166 -12.52 3.19 -5.85
CA THR A 166 -12.71 4.62 -6.06
C THR A 166 -11.43 5.45 -6.08
N ASP A 167 -10.33 4.95 -5.53
CA ASP A 167 -9.06 5.67 -5.57
C ASP A 167 -8.60 5.84 -7.02
N GLN A 168 -8.46 7.09 -7.45
CA GLN A 168 -8.09 7.44 -8.82
C GLN A 168 -6.78 6.79 -9.26
N HIS A 169 -5.82 6.67 -8.37
CA HIS A 169 -4.52 6.07 -8.65
C HIS A 169 -4.62 4.59 -9.09
N ILE A 170 -5.54 3.83 -8.51
CA ILE A 170 -5.78 2.43 -8.88
C ILE A 170 -6.68 2.34 -10.11
N VAL A 171 -7.80 3.06 -10.10
CA VAL A 171 -8.80 3.02 -11.17
C VAL A 171 -8.23 3.45 -12.52
N GLN A 172 -7.40 4.50 -12.56
CA GLN A 172 -6.73 4.95 -13.79
C GLN A 172 -5.82 3.88 -14.40
N ARG A 173 -5.15 3.08 -13.60
CA ARG A 173 -4.28 1.99 -14.09
C ARG A 173 -5.10 0.88 -14.74
N VAL A 174 -6.27 0.57 -14.18
CA VAL A 174 -7.18 -0.44 -14.75
C VAL A 174 -7.83 0.08 -16.04
N LEU A 175 -8.24 1.36 -16.08
CA LEU A 175 -8.87 1.98 -17.23
C LEU A 175 -7.87 2.40 -18.32
N GLY A 176 -6.60 2.56 -18.00
CA GLY A 176 -5.53 2.99 -18.93
C GLY A 176 -5.08 1.92 -19.94
N GLN A 177 -5.91 0.92 -20.20
CA GLN A 177 -5.61 -0.14 -21.15
C GLN A 177 -5.62 0.33 -22.62
N ARG A 178 -5.01 -0.45 -23.50
CA ARG A 178 -4.84 -0.11 -24.93
C ARG A 178 -6.17 0.20 -25.61
N LYS A 179 -6.26 1.33 -26.28
CA LYS A 179 -7.35 1.66 -27.19
C LYS A 179 -7.24 0.78 -28.44
N GLY A 180 -8.38 0.23 -28.90
CA GLY A 180 -8.46 -0.51 -30.17
C GLY A 180 -8.67 -2.02 -30.03
N GLU A 181 -8.69 -2.59 -28.83
CA GLU A 181 -9.11 -3.97 -28.60
C GLU A 181 -10.63 -4.05 -28.31
N ALA A 182 -11.23 -5.21 -28.57
CA ALA A 182 -12.64 -5.44 -28.26
C ALA A 182 -12.90 -5.28 -26.76
N ASN A 183 -14.00 -4.63 -26.38
CA ASN A 183 -14.33 -4.30 -25.00
C ASN A 183 -14.36 -5.51 -24.05
N ASP A 184 -14.77 -6.67 -24.55
CA ASP A 184 -14.80 -7.92 -23.77
C ASP A 184 -13.39 -8.43 -23.42
N VAL A 185 -12.42 -8.28 -24.32
CA VAL A 185 -11.03 -8.66 -24.11
C VAL A 185 -10.38 -7.73 -23.09
N VAL A 186 -10.60 -6.43 -23.23
CA VAL A 186 -10.11 -5.41 -22.30
C VAL A 186 -10.67 -5.66 -20.89
N MET A 187 -11.97 -5.93 -20.78
CA MET A 187 -12.62 -6.20 -19.51
C MET A 187 -12.11 -7.48 -18.85
N LYS A 188 -11.90 -8.54 -19.61
CA LYS A 188 -11.33 -9.81 -19.10
C LYS A 188 -9.89 -9.60 -18.59
N ARG A 189 -9.06 -8.83 -19.29
CA ARG A 189 -7.69 -8.50 -18.85
C ARG A 189 -7.71 -7.65 -17.58
N ALA A 190 -8.52 -6.61 -17.53
CA ALA A 190 -8.68 -5.74 -16.37
C ALA A 190 -9.08 -6.55 -15.14
N ARG A 191 -10.08 -7.41 -15.26
CA ARG A 191 -10.53 -8.29 -14.18
C ARG A 191 -9.45 -9.25 -13.69
N ARG A 192 -8.75 -9.93 -14.62
CA ARG A 192 -7.65 -10.85 -14.26
C ARG A 192 -6.49 -10.11 -13.61
N GLY A 193 -6.12 -8.94 -14.14
CA GLY A 193 -5.08 -8.09 -13.57
C GLY A 193 -5.39 -7.62 -12.17
N SER A 194 -6.63 -7.17 -11.91
CA SER A 194 -7.06 -6.74 -10.58
C SER A 194 -7.07 -7.88 -9.56
N ILE A 195 -7.54 -9.06 -9.96
CA ILE A 195 -7.51 -10.26 -9.10
C ILE A 195 -6.06 -10.67 -8.79
N ALA A 196 -5.20 -10.73 -9.81
CA ALA A 196 -3.79 -11.07 -9.64
C ALA A 196 -3.08 -10.05 -8.73
N ALA A 197 -3.35 -8.76 -8.89
CA ALA A 197 -2.78 -7.72 -8.03
C ALA A 197 -3.17 -7.89 -6.55
N GLY A 198 -4.41 -8.32 -6.27
CA GLY A 198 -4.85 -8.67 -4.93
C GLY A 198 -4.02 -9.80 -4.32
N TYR A 199 -3.81 -10.89 -5.06
CA TYR A 199 -2.99 -12.01 -4.59
C TYR A 199 -1.52 -11.62 -4.44
N PHE A 200 -0.93 -10.91 -5.40
CA PHE A 200 0.47 -10.48 -5.30
C PHE A 200 0.72 -9.50 -4.14
N LYS A 201 -0.29 -8.76 -3.73
CA LYS A 201 -0.15 -7.84 -2.59
C LYS A 201 -0.01 -8.58 -1.25
N ILE A 202 -0.48 -9.82 -1.16
CA ILE A 202 -0.37 -10.64 0.05
C ILE A 202 1.08 -11.11 0.25
N LEU A 203 1.81 -11.41 -0.82
CA LEU A 203 3.15 -11.99 -0.75
C LEU A 203 4.18 -11.19 0.06
N PRO A 204 4.26 -9.84 -0.04
CA PRO A 204 5.22 -9.06 0.76
C PRO A 204 4.83 -8.90 2.23
N VAL A 205 3.66 -9.36 2.64
CA VAL A 205 3.19 -9.26 4.04
C VAL A 205 3.71 -10.43 4.87
N PHE A 206 4.06 -11.53 4.24
CA PHE A 206 4.68 -12.69 4.85
C PHE A 206 6.19 -12.64 4.67
#